data_f39fa56ea3642fdc6b48e3e3e122142c
#
_entry.id   f39fa56ea3642fdc6b48e3e3e122142c
#
_cell.length_a   1.000
_cell.length_b   1.000
_cell.length_c   1.000
_cell.angle_alpha   90.00
_cell.angle_beta   90.00
_cell.angle_gamma   90.00
#
_symmetry.space_group_name_H-M   'P 1'
#
loop_
_entity.id
_entity.type
_entity.pdbx_description
1 polymer ?
#
loop_
_entity_poly.entity_id
_entity_poly.type
_entity_poly.pdbx_seq_one_letter_code
_entity_poly.pdbx_strand_id
1 'polypeptide(L)'
;MTGNQSIVMIVDDDDSIRKAVRRLMKAYGFAVETFGSAEEYLDSDRLDKTSCLILDVHMPGMNGLELQKRLVASGCVIPIIFITAFTDESARARAMTAGAVGYLAKPFADEDLLSCIRAALQSTGTDISQSDRP
;
A
#
# COMPACT_ATOMS: atom_id res chain seq x y z
N MET A 1 -1.49 -14.03 19.68
CA MET A 1 -1.32 -13.69 19.49
C MET A 1 -1.56 -12.79 19.04
N THR A 2 -1.81 -12.59 19.23
CA THR A 2 -2.19 -11.73 18.97
C THR A 2 -1.47 -10.67 18.61
N GLY A 3 -0.92 -10.09 18.65
CA GLY A 3 -0.21 -9.00 18.23
C GLY A 3 0.15 -8.90 16.82
N ASN A 4 -0.28 -9.79 16.08
CA ASN A 4 0.09 -9.84 14.68
C ASN A 4 -0.98 -9.36 13.77
N GLN A 5 -1.73 -8.41 14.26
CA GLN A 5 -2.75 -7.84 13.43
C GLN A 5 -2.13 -7.12 12.25
N SER A 6 -2.62 -7.41 11.05
CA SER A 6 -2.15 -6.74 9.85
C SER A 6 -2.75 -5.35 9.80
N ILE A 7 -1.92 -4.37 9.50
CA ILE A 7 -2.39 -3.00 9.38
C ILE A 7 -2.15 -2.53 7.96
N VAL A 8 -3.24 -2.15 7.30
CA VAL A 8 -3.19 -1.59 5.96
C VAL A 8 -3.14 -0.08 6.12
N MET A 9 -2.18 0.56 5.49
CA MET A 9 -2.09 2.01 5.52
C MET A 9 -2.44 2.54 4.17
N ILE A 10 -3.15 3.67 4.11
CA ILE A 10 -3.43 4.31 2.83
C ILE A 10 -2.95 5.74 2.87
N VAL A 11 -2.23 6.13 1.84
CA VAL A 11 -1.72 7.49 1.67
C VAL A 11 -2.30 8.03 0.37
N ASP A 12 -3.20 8.99 0.48
CA ASP A 12 -3.89 9.57 -0.67
C ASP A 12 -4.42 10.93 -0.23
N ASP A 13 -4.22 11.94 -1.04
CA ASP A 13 -4.68 13.29 -0.67
C ASP A 13 -6.18 13.46 -0.87
N ASP A 14 -6.85 12.50 -1.49
CA ASP A 14 -8.29 12.56 -1.71
C ASP A 14 -9.03 11.93 -0.54
N ASP A 15 -9.75 12.77 0.21
CA ASP A 15 -10.47 12.34 1.39
C ASP A 15 -11.52 11.28 1.06
N SER A 16 -12.16 11.37 -0.09
CA SER A 16 -13.18 10.40 -0.49
C SER A 16 -12.59 9.01 -0.68
N ILE A 17 -11.41 8.95 -1.27
CA ILE A 17 -10.72 7.68 -1.48
C ILE A 17 -10.31 7.09 -0.12
N ARG A 18 -9.75 7.95 0.75
CA ARG A 18 -9.35 7.45 2.07
C ARG A 18 -10.54 6.86 2.82
N LYS A 19 -11.68 7.55 2.77
CA LYS A 19 -12.88 7.06 3.46
C LYS A 19 -13.39 5.77 2.87
N ALA A 20 -13.40 5.67 1.55
CA ALA A 20 -13.90 4.49 0.88
C ALA A 20 -13.03 3.28 1.19
N VAL A 21 -11.73 3.44 1.10
CA VAL A 21 -10.81 2.34 1.38
C VAL A 21 -10.87 1.94 2.84
N ARG A 22 -10.97 2.92 3.73
CA ARG A 22 -11.08 2.63 5.14
C ARG A 22 -12.30 1.77 5.44
N ARG A 23 -13.43 2.15 4.84
CA ARG A 23 -14.67 1.42 5.04
C ARG A 23 -14.54 -0.02 4.52
N LEU A 24 -13.93 -0.16 3.36
CA LEU A 24 -13.75 -1.46 2.75
C LEU A 24 -12.85 -2.35 3.62
N MET A 25 -11.75 -1.80 4.10
CA MET A 25 -10.83 -2.57 4.93
C MET A 25 -11.49 -3.02 6.22
N LYS A 26 -12.23 -2.13 6.85
CA LYS A 26 -12.93 -2.48 8.07
C LYS A 26 -13.96 -3.55 7.86
N ALA A 27 -14.64 -3.50 6.73
CA ALA A 27 -15.66 -4.49 6.41
C ALA A 27 -15.06 -5.89 6.28
N TYR A 28 -13.80 -5.97 5.88
CA TYR A 28 -13.13 -7.25 5.72
C TYR A 28 -12.21 -7.60 6.88
N GLY A 29 -12.31 -6.86 7.98
CA GLY A 29 -11.61 -7.22 9.20
C GLY A 29 -10.18 -6.73 9.31
N PHE A 30 -9.74 -5.84 8.44
CA PHE A 30 -8.40 -5.31 8.50
C PHE A 30 -8.34 -4.07 9.37
N ALA A 31 -7.27 -3.91 10.13
CA ALA A 31 -6.97 -2.64 10.76
C ALA A 31 -6.46 -1.71 9.67
N VAL A 32 -6.85 -0.44 9.73
CA VAL A 32 -6.48 0.50 8.69
C VAL A 32 -6.17 1.86 9.28
N GLU A 33 -5.16 2.52 8.74
CA GLU A 33 -4.85 3.90 9.11
C GLU A 33 -4.70 4.70 7.81
N THR A 34 -5.08 5.96 7.87
CA THR A 34 -5.13 6.79 6.68
C THR A 34 -4.27 8.03 6.86
N PHE A 35 -3.66 8.48 5.77
CA PHE A 35 -2.79 9.65 5.77
C PHE A 35 -3.08 10.48 4.53
N GLY A 36 -3.06 11.79 4.68
CA GLY A 36 -3.37 12.69 3.58
C GLY A 36 -2.18 13.08 2.73
N SER A 37 -0.97 12.70 3.14
CA SER A 37 0.22 13.02 2.35
C SER A 37 1.34 12.04 2.69
N ALA A 38 2.32 11.98 1.79
CA ALA A 38 3.49 11.14 2.02
C ALA A 38 4.28 11.65 3.23
N GLU A 39 4.35 12.96 3.37
CA GLU A 39 5.06 13.56 4.49
C GLU A 39 4.43 13.18 5.81
N GLU A 40 3.10 13.20 5.86
CA GLU A 40 2.38 12.84 7.07
C GLU A 40 2.69 11.39 7.46
N TYR A 41 2.70 10.51 6.47
CA TYR A 41 3.00 9.11 6.72
C TYR A 41 4.43 8.93 7.22
N LEU A 42 5.39 9.59 6.59
CA LEU A 42 6.79 9.47 7.00
C LEU A 42 7.00 9.96 8.42
N ASP A 43 6.26 10.99 8.82
CA ASP A 43 6.41 11.56 10.16
C ASP A 43 5.67 10.79 11.23
N SER A 44 4.93 9.78 10.87
CA SER A 44 3.96 9.17 11.77
C SER A 44 4.50 8.07 12.68
N ASP A 45 5.73 7.64 12.47
CA ASP A 45 6.29 6.50 13.20
C ASP A 45 5.53 5.21 12.95
N ARG A 46 4.81 5.14 11.82
CA ARG A 46 4.01 3.96 11.54
C ARG A 46 4.62 3.06 10.47
N LEU A 47 5.81 3.41 10.02
CA LEU A 47 6.43 2.65 8.92
C LEU A 47 6.64 1.19 9.28
N ASP A 48 7.17 0.93 10.46
CA ASP A 48 7.47 -0.44 10.85
C ASP A 48 6.21 -1.21 11.26
N LYS A 49 5.08 -0.53 11.34
CA LYS A 49 3.82 -1.19 11.63
C LYS A 49 2.99 -1.46 10.39
N THR A 50 3.49 -1.05 9.24
CA THR A 50 2.74 -1.16 7.98
C THR A 50 2.89 -2.56 7.42
N SER A 51 1.76 -3.25 7.27
CA SER A 51 1.77 -4.56 6.63
C SER A 51 1.59 -4.44 5.12
N CYS A 52 0.89 -3.41 4.69
CA CYS A 52 0.65 -3.15 3.28
C CYS A 52 0.33 -1.68 3.13
N LEU A 53 0.92 -1.04 2.13
CA LEU A 53 0.73 0.39 1.90
C LEU A 53 0.01 0.59 0.58
N ILE A 54 -1.16 1.23 0.63
CA ILE A 54 -1.87 1.65 -0.57
C ILE A 54 -1.48 3.09 -0.80
N LEU A 55 -0.95 3.40 -1.96
CA LEU A 55 -0.28 4.67 -2.18
C LEU A 55 -0.69 5.30 -3.49
N ASP A 56 -1.20 6.52 -3.41
CA ASP A 56 -1.56 7.29 -4.60
C ASP A 56 -0.28 7.75 -5.28
N VAL A 57 -0.25 7.67 -6.60
CA VAL A 57 0.91 8.10 -7.37
C VAL A 57 1.03 9.61 -7.36
N HIS A 58 -0.09 10.31 -7.57
CA HIS A 58 -0.07 11.76 -7.76
C HIS A 58 -0.60 12.50 -6.55
N MET A 59 0.29 13.15 -5.83
CA MET A 59 -0.07 13.94 -4.67
C MET A 59 0.77 15.21 -4.66
N PRO A 60 0.24 16.30 -4.09
CA PRO A 60 1.06 17.51 -3.93
C PRO A 60 2.24 17.22 -3.02
N GLY A 61 3.33 17.91 -3.24
CA GLY A 61 4.54 17.68 -2.46
C GLY A 61 5.19 16.40 -2.91
N MET A 62 5.49 15.52 -1.98
CA MET A 62 6.13 14.25 -2.33
C MET A 62 5.08 13.33 -2.95
N ASN A 63 5.35 12.86 -4.16
CA ASN A 63 4.41 11.95 -4.82
C ASN A 63 4.69 10.52 -4.40
N GLY A 64 3.84 9.59 -4.87
CA GLY A 64 3.94 8.20 -4.44
C GLY A 64 5.22 7.51 -4.87
N LEU A 65 5.69 7.81 -6.07
CA LEU A 65 6.92 7.19 -6.54
C LEU A 65 8.12 7.68 -5.73
N GLU A 66 8.09 8.94 -5.33
CA GLU A 66 9.15 9.49 -4.48
C GLU A 66 9.13 8.85 -3.10
N LEU A 67 7.94 8.64 -2.56
CA LEU A 67 7.83 7.97 -1.27
C LEU A 67 8.38 6.54 -1.37
N GLN A 68 8.04 5.83 -2.44
CA GLN A 68 8.56 4.49 -2.65
C GLN A 68 10.09 4.49 -2.65
N LYS A 69 10.68 5.44 -3.35
CA LYS A 69 12.13 5.56 -3.40
C LYS A 69 12.73 5.78 -2.01
N ARG A 70 12.09 6.65 -1.23
CA ARG A 70 12.53 6.92 0.12
C ARG A 70 12.51 5.68 0.98
N LEU A 71 11.43 4.91 0.88
CA LEU A 71 11.28 3.70 1.68
C LEU A 71 12.32 2.66 1.29
N VAL A 72 12.54 2.49 -0.02
CA VAL A 72 13.53 1.53 -0.48
C VAL A 72 14.91 1.94 -0.02
N ALA A 73 15.24 3.23 -0.15
CA ALA A 73 16.55 3.74 0.25
C ALA A 73 16.79 3.58 1.75
N SER A 74 15.73 3.58 2.53
CA SER A 74 15.83 3.43 3.98
C SER A 74 15.86 1.97 4.42
N GLY A 75 15.78 1.06 3.48
CA GLY A 75 15.76 -0.36 3.82
C GLY A 75 14.41 -0.87 4.29
N CYS A 76 13.36 -0.08 4.12
CA CYS A 76 12.03 -0.51 4.53
C CYS A 76 11.42 -1.40 3.47
N VAL A 77 11.11 -2.63 3.83
CA VAL A 77 10.52 -3.58 2.90
C VAL A 77 9.04 -3.65 3.20
N ILE A 78 8.29 -2.82 2.50
CA ILE A 78 6.86 -2.68 2.71
C ILE A 78 6.17 -2.99 1.38
N PRO A 79 5.22 -3.92 1.35
CA PRO A 79 4.48 -4.18 0.10
C PRO A 79 3.66 -2.95 -0.26
N ILE A 80 3.83 -2.45 -1.47
CA ILE A 80 3.15 -1.25 -1.90
C ILE A 80 2.21 -1.58 -3.06
N ILE A 81 0.96 -1.13 -2.94
CA ILE A 81 -0.02 -1.18 -4.01
C ILE A 81 -0.29 0.25 -4.42
N PHE A 82 0.05 0.59 -5.64
CA PHE A 82 -0.20 1.94 -6.13
C PHE A 82 -1.61 2.07 -6.66
N ILE A 83 -2.19 3.24 -6.46
CA ILE A 83 -3.47 3.59 -7.06
C ILE A 83 -3.28 4.93 -7.76
N THR A 84 -3.97 5.13 -8.87
CA THR A 84 -3.79 6.37 -9.63
C THR A 84 -5.00 6.69 -10.48
N ALA A 85 -5.34 7.97 -10.54
CA ALA A 85 -6.38 8.44 -11.43
C ALA A 85 -5.89 8.54 -12.87
N PHE A 86 -4.57 8.60 -13.07
CA PHE A 86 -4.00 8.76 -14.39
C PHE A 86 -3.04 7.62 -14.67
N THR A 87 -3.40 6.77 -15.62
CA THR A 87 -2.52 5.67 -15.97
C THR A 87 -1.38 6.20 -16.82
N ASP A 88 -0.19 5.77 -16.50
CA ASP A 88 1.02 6.17 -17.19
C ASP A 88 1.93 4.96 -17.18
N GLU A 89 2.17 4.42 -18.34
CA GLU A 89 2.93 3.18 -18.45
C GLU A 89 4.35 3.34 -17.91
N SER A 90 4.93 4.50 -18.10
CA SER A 90 6.28 4.75 -17.57
C SER A 90 6.28 4.72 -16.04
N ALA A 91 5.30 5.37 -15.43
CA ALA A 91 5.20 5.36 -13.96
C ALA A 91 4.93 3.96 -13.45
N ARG A 92 4.08 3.22 -14.15
CA ARG A 92 3.77 1.87 -13.76
C ARG A 92 5.02 0.98 -13.81
N ALA A 93 5.76 1.09 -14.89
CA ALA A 93 6.97 0.30 -15.05
C ALA A 93 7.98 0.59 -13.97
N ARG A 94 8.13 1.87 -13.63
CA ARG A 94 9.07 2.27 -12.57
C ARG A 94 8.63 1.73 -11.22
N ALA A 95 7.34 1.82 -10.93
CA ALA A 95 6.81 1.34 -9.66
C ALA A 95 7.01 -0.16 -9.51
N MET A 96 6.70 -0.91 -10.57
CA MET A 96 6.81 -2.36 -10.51
C MET A 96 8.26 -2.80 -10.46
N THR A 97 9.14 -2.13 -11.20
CA THR A 97 10.57 -2.43 -11.17
C THR A 97 11.14 -2.20 -9.78
N ALA A 98 10.63 -1.20 -9.08
CA ALA A 98 11.10 -0.88 -7.74
C ALA A 98 10.45 -1.77 -6.67
N GLY A 99 9.62 -2.72 -7.06
CA GLY A 99 9.11 -3.72 -6.14
C GLY A 99 7.65 -3.61 -5.74
N ALA A 100 6.88 -2.73 -6.38
CA ALA A 100 5.46 -2.63 -6.05
C ALA A 100 4.78 -3.96 -6.33
N VAL A 101 3.79 -4.30 -5.52
CA VAL A 101 3.08 -5.56 -5.69
C VAL A 101 1.77 -5.38 -6.43
N GLY A 102 1.34 -4.15 -6.68
CA GLY A 102 0.15 -3.90 -7.45
C GLY A 102 0.10 -2.47 -7.95
N TYR A 103 -0.72 -2.24 -8.98
CA TYR A 103 -0.87 -0.92 -9.57
C TYR A 103 -2.25 -0.87 -10.18
N LEU A 104 -3.14 -0.09 -9.58
CA LEU A 104 -4.55 -0.06 -9.97
C LEU A 104 -4.97 1.32 -10.41
N ALA A 105 -5.78 1.39 -11.46
CA ALA A 105 -6.34 2.65 -11.92
C ALA A 105 -7.61 2.97 -11.13
N LYS A 106 -7.81 4.22 -10.81
CA LYS A 106 -9.05 4.68 -10.19
C LYS A 106 -10.07 4.96 -11.29
N PRO A 107 -11.32 4.62 -11.11
CA PRO A 107 -11.85 3.85 -10.00
C PRO A 107 -11.52 2.37 -10.17
N PHE A 108 -11.28 1.70 -9.06
CA PHE A 108 -10.98 0.28 -9.10
C PHE A 108 -12.10 -0.48 -8.42
N ALA A 109 -12.21 -1.76 -8.77
CA ALA A 109 -13.19 -2.61 -8.13
C ALA A 109 -12.67 -3.04 -6.76
N ASP A 110 -13.58 -3.17 -5.80
CA ASP A 110 -13.21 -3.61 -4.46
C ASP A 110 -12.44 -4.92 -4.52
N GLU A 111 -12.86 -5.83 -5.37
CA GLU A 111 -12.23 -7.14 -5.46
C GLU A 111 -10.81 -7.06 -5.95
N ASP A 112 -10.52 -6.12 -6.85
CA ASP A 112 -9.16 -5.98 -7.35
C ASP A 112 -8.24 -5.49 -6.26
N LEU A 113 -8.69 -4.54 -5.47
CA LEU A 113 -7.89 -4.04 -4.37
C LEU A 113 -7.69 -5.12 -3.31
N LEU A 114 -8.75 -5.83 -2.95
CA LEU A 114 -8.65 -6.89 -1.96
C LEU A 114 -7.71 -8.00 -2.41
N SER A 115 -7.75 -8.32 -3.68
CA SER A 115 -6.87 -9.33 -4.25
C SER A 115 -5.41 -8.94 -4.10
N CYS A 116 -5.10 -7.67 -4.42
CA CYS A 116 -3.76 -7.16 -4.27
C CYS A 116 -3.31 -7.17 -2.81
N ILE A 117 -4.20 -6.80 -1.91
CA ILE A 117 -3.87 -6.78 -0.49
C ILE A 117 -3.59 -8.18 0.02
N ARG A 118 -4.42 -9.14 -0.35
CA ARG A 118 -4.20 -10.51 0.08
C ARG A 118 -2.88 -11.05 -0.44
N ALA A 119 -2.57 -10.75 -1.69
CA ALA A 119 -1.29 -11.17 -2.25
C ALA A 119 -0.13 -10.53 -1.52
N ALA A 120 -0.26 -9.24 -1.18
CA ALA A 120 0.78 -8.53 -0.46
C ALA A 120 1.00 -9.12 0.93
N LEU A 121 -0.08 -9.40 1.63
CA LEU A 121 0.03 -9.93 2.98
C LEU A 121 0.56 -11.35 2.97
N GLN A 122 0.19 -12.12 1.98
CA GLN A 122 0.70 -13.48 1.86
C GLN A 122 2.19 -13.48 1.59
N SER A 123 2.65 -12.60 0.71
CA SER A 123 4.04 -12.65 0.35
C SER A 123 4.93 -12.23 1.51
N THR A 124 4.42 -11.44 2.47
CA THR A 124 5.23 -11.09 3.63
C THR A 124 4.98 -12.02 4.81
N GLY A 125 3.73 -12.39 5.01
CA GLY A 125 3.37 -13.13 6.20
C GLY A 125 3.59 -14.59 6.08
N THR A 126 3.55 -15.13 4.88
CA THR A 126 3.62 -16.54 4.70
C THR A 126 4.80 -16.99 3.90
N ASP A 127 5.78 -16.13 3.75
CA ASP A 127 6.98 -16.53 3.11
C ASP A 127 7.48 -17.81 3.62
N ILE A 128 7.53 -17.90 4.89
CA ILE A 128 8.03 -19.08 5.55
C ILE A 128 7.17 -20.25 5.27
N SER A 129 5.88 -20.06 5.36
CA SER A 129 4.97 -21.14 5.06
C SER A 129 5.09 -21.59 3.64
N GLN A 130 5.30 -20.65 2.77
CA GLN A 130 5.45 -20.98 1.38
C GLN A 130 6.64 -21.87 1.17
N SER A 131 7.71 -21.55 1.84
CA SER A 131 8.90 -22.32 1.64
C SER A 131 8.73 -23.71 2.19
N ASP A 132 7.80 -23.90 3.09
CA ASP A 132 7.55 -25.22 3.61
C ASP A 132 6.83 -26.08 2.65
N ARG A 133 6.17 -25.47 1.73
CA ARG A 133 5.40 -26.26 0.84
C ARG A 133 6.25 -26.89 -0.16
N PRO A 134 5.92 -28.03 -0.51
CA PRO A 134 6.67 -28.75 -1.50
C PRO A 134 6.61 -28.04 -2.81
#